data_f7b51e87313a505303f3c3c8272399ba
#
_entry.id   f7b51e87313a505303f3c3c8272399ba
#
_cell.length_a   1.000
_cell.length_b   1.000
_cell.length_c   1.000
_cell.angle_alpha   90.00
_cell.angle_beta   90.00
_cell.angle_gamma   90.00
#
_symmetry.space_group_name_H-M   'P 1'
#
loop_
_entity.id
_entity.type
_entity.pdbx_description
1 polymer ?
#
loop_
_entity_poly.entity_id
_entity_poly.type
_entity_poly.pdbx_seq_one_letter_code
_entity_poly.pdbx_strand_id
1 'polypeptide(L)'
;GKLTLAIEMFKGTYDRSFFHQLISSQLDMDRMDYLNRDSFYTGVAEGNIGAERIIKMLHVVDNQLVVEEKGLLSVENFLVARRLMYWQVYLHKTSICSETMVLKIFERVKDLLKQNIYVDIPKHLAVFFNRNISKEDFQNENMLLQNFVSLDDVDIWYAIKNWQNHNDTVLANLSQNITNRNLFKIKLEVGLKTEGLEANILQNFEAKKIPKSFQK
;
A
#
# COMPACT_ATOMS: atom_id res chain seq x y z
N GLY A 1 25.78 -15.37 -13.18
CA GLY A 1 26.46 -14.58 -12.12
C GLY A 1 25.62 -14.50 -10.84
N LYS A 2 26.11 -13.83 -9.78
CA LYS A 2 25.37 -13.71 -8.49
C LYS A 2 23.95 -13.16 -8.64
N LEU A 3 23.74 -12.18 -9.52
CA LEU A 3 22.42 -11.61 -9.78
C LEU A 3 21.47 -12.59 -10.46
N THR A 4 21.98 -13.41 -11.39
CA THR A 4 21.17 -14.43 -12.06
C THR A 4 20.64 -15.44 -11.04
N LEU A 5 21.50 -15.92 -10.14
CA LEU A 5 21.12 -16.83 -9.07
C LEU A 5 20.05 -16.22 -8.13
N ALA A 6 20.24 -14.96 -7.76
CA ALA A 6 19.24 -14.24 -6.93
C ALA A 6 17.88 -14.14 -7.62
N ILE A 7 17.84 -13.88 -8.92
CA ILE A 7 16.60 -13.84 -9.71
C ILE A 7 15.94 -15.24 -9.79
N GLU A 8 16.72 -16.30 -9.94
CA GLU A 8 16.22 -17.68 -9.96
C GLU A 8 15.60 -18.06 -8.60
N MET A 9 16.28 -17.73 -7.49
CA MET A 9 15.75 -17.92 -6.14
C MET A 9 14.46 -17.14 -5.93
N PHE A 10 14.42 -15.86 -6.34
CA PHE A 10 13.23 -15.01 -6.22
C PHE A 10 12.06 -15.55 -7.05
N LYS A 11 12.32 -16.03 -8.27
CA LYS A 11 11.30 -16.61 -9.15
C LYS A 11 10.86 -18.03 -8.76
N GLY A 12 11.55 -18.69 -7.83
CA GLY A 12 11.30 -20.08 -7.46
C GLY A 12 11.71 -21.09 -8.54
N THR A 13 12.62 -20.71 -9.43
CA THR A 13 13.15 -21.58 -10.51
C THR A 13 14.50 -22.22 -10.16
N TYR A 14 15.06 -21.86 -9.02
CA TYR A 14 16.29 -22.47 -8.53
C TYR A 14 16.04 -23.87 -7.94
N ASP A 15 16.91 -24.81 -8.19
CA ASP A 15 16.76 -26.21 -7.81
C ASP A 15 16.51 -26.45 -6.30
N ARG A 16 17.01 -25.55 -5.46
CA ARG A 16 16.77 -25.59 -4.02
C ARG A 16 15.58 -24.72 -3.65
N SER A 17 14.39 -25.29 -3.63
CA SER A 17 13.12 -24.59 -3.43
C SER A 17 12.99 -23.88 -2.09
N PHE A 18 13.68 -24.36 -1.04
CA PHE A 18 13.64 -23.73 0.28
C PHE A 18 14.14 -22.28 0.28
N PHE A 19 15.04 -21.88 -0.64
CA PHE A 19 15.45 -20.48 -0.77
C PHE A 19 14.30 -19.58 -1.20
N HIS A 20 13.46 -20.04 -2.11
CA HIS A 20 12.25 -19.31 -2.48
C HIS A 20 11.28 -19.22 -1.30
N GLN A 21 11.14 -20.29 -0.52
CA GLN A 21 10.26 -20.30 0.66
C GLN A 21 10.72 -19.33 1.76
N LEU A 22 12.02 -19.06 1.89
CA LEU A 22 12.53 -18.02 2.81
C LEU A 22 12.09 -16.61 2.41
N ILE A 23 11.82 -16.37 1.12
CA ILE A 23 11.49 -15.06 0.56
C ILE A 23 9.98 -14.91 0.33
N SER A 24 9.29 -16.00 0.00
CA SER A 24 7.91 -15.98 -0.45
C SER A 24 7.13 -17.20 0.05
N SER A 25 6.85 -17.23 1.35
CA SER A 25 6.02 -18.26 1.97
C SER A 25 5.09 -17.64 3.02
N GLN A 26 4.32 -18.47 3.73
CA GLN A 26 3.49 -17.97 4.86
C GLN A 26 4.34 -17.55 6.06
N LEU A 27 5.54 -18.10 6.19
CA LEU A 27 6.49 -17.86 7.28
C LEU A 27 7.83 -17.39 6.69
N ASP A 28 7.80 -16.34 5.86
CA ASP A 28 8.99 -15.76 5.24
C ASP A 28 9.66 -14.70 6.12
N MET A 29 10.90 -14.39 5.76
CA MET A 29 11.74 -13.46 6.52
C MET A 29 11.22 -12.02 6.45
N ASP A 30 10.60 -11.62 5.35
CA ASP A 30 10.02 -10.30 5.18
C ASP A 30 8.85 -10.10 6.17
N ARG A 31 7.96 -11.08 6.29
CA ARG A 31 6.86 -11.03 7.26
C ARG A 31 7.37 -10.97 8.70
N MET A 32 8.40 -11.73 9.03
CA MET A 32 8.99 -11.68 10.37
C MET A 32 9.61 -10.32 10.67
N ASP A 33 10.27 -9.70 9.68
CA ASP A 33 10.84 -8.38 9.83
C ASP A 33 9.77 -7.32 10.03
N TYR A 34 8.84 -7.19 9.06
CA TYR A 34 7.89 -6.09 9.14
C TYR A 34 6.93 -6.19 10.33
N LEU A 35 6.52 -7.38 10.75
CA LEU A 35 5.67 -7.53 11.94
C LEU A 35 6.37 -7.02 13.19
N ASN A 36 7.63 -7.35 13.41
CA ASN A 36 8.41 -6.84 14.54
C ASN A 36 8.61 -5.32 14.46
N ARG A 37 9.01 -4.83 13.31
CA ARG A 37 9.28 -3.42 13.06
C ARG A 37 8.02 -2.59 13.23
N ASP A 38 6.91 -3.00 12.61
CA ASP A 38 5.65 -2.28 12.66
C ASP A 38 5.04 -2.32 14.06
N SER A 39 5.13 -3.45 14.77
CA SER A 39 4.76 -3.57 16.18
C SER A 39 5.51 -2.53 17.03
N PHE A 40 6.81 -2.41 16.83
CA PHE A 40 7.64 -1.45 17.57
C PHE A 40 7.22 0.01 17.28
N TYR A 41 7.10 0.39 16.00
CA TYR A 41 6.78 1.77 15.62
C TYR A 41 5.32 2.18 15.87
N THR A 42 4.39 1.23 15.83
CA THR A 42 2.97 1.51 16.10
C THR A 42 2.61 1.41 17.57
N GLY A 43 3.47 0.78 18.39
CA GLY A 43 3.20 0.50 19.79
C GLY A 43 2.17 -0.61 20.03
N VAL A 44 1.85 -1.41 19.01
CA VAL A 44 0.91 -2.53 19.08
C VAL A 44 1.65 -3.78 19.53
N ALA A 45 1.60 -4.08 20.82
CA ALA A 45 2.35 -5.18 21.44
C ALA A 45 1.98 -6.57 20.89
N GLU A 46 0.76 -6.74 20.39
CA GLU A 46 0.26 -7.99 19.80
C GLU A 46 1.04 -8.41 18.54
N GLY A 47 1.74 -7.49 17.89
CA GLY A 47 2.62 -7.78 16.77
C GLY A 47 3.98 -8.35 17.14
N ASN A 48 4.29 -8.44 18.44
CA ASN A 48 5.56 -8.99 18.91
C ASN A 48 5.60 -10.50 18.71
N ILE A 49 6.52 -10.96 17.86
CA ILE A 49 6.73 -12.36 17.53
C ILE A 49 8.11 -12.83 17.99
N GLY A 50 8.21 -14.08 18.39
CA GLY A 50 9.49 -14.71 18.74
C GLY A 50 10.30 -15.11 17.49
N ALA A 51 10.62 -14.17 16.59
CA ALA A 51 11.28 -14.45 15.32
C ALA A 51 12.59 -15.26 15.48
N GLU A 52 13.45 -14.88 16.44
CA GLU A 52 14.69 -15.62 16.69
C GLU A 52 14.46 -17.09 17.03
N ARG A 53 13.40 -17.38 17.82
CA ARG A 53 13.05 -18.74 18.16
C ARG A 53 12.53 -19.49 16.93
N ILE A 54 11.70 -18.87 16.10
CA ILE A 54 11.22 -19.47 14.87
C ILE A 54 12.41 -19.80 13.95
N ILE A 55 13.32 -18.87 13.74
CA ILE A 55 14.50 -19.06 12.90
C ILE A 55 15.36 -20.23 13.40
N LYS A 56 15.57 -20.35 14.72
CA LYS A 56 16.32 -21.47 15.32
C LYS A 56 15.62 -22.83 15.16
N MET A 57 14.32 -22.86 14.93
CA MET A 57 13.54 -24.09 14.73
C MET A 57 13.31 -24.42 13.26
N LEU A 58 13.81 -23.58 12.32
CA LEU A 58 13.75 -23.85 10.89
C LEU A 58 14.82 -24.87 10.49
N HIS A 59 14.40 -25.85 9.70
CA HIS A 59 15.28 -26.85 9.07
C HIS A 59 14.93 -27.04 7.61
N VAL A 60 15.81 -27.71 6.88
CA VAL A 60 15.55 -28.12 5.49
C VAL A 60 15.50 -29.62 5.44
N VAL A 61 14.37 -30.17 5.03
CA VAL A 61 14.15 -31.61 4.83
C VAL A 61 13.58 -31.78 3.40
N ASP A 62 14.18 -32.67 2.64
CA ASP A 62 13.78 -32.95 1.25
C ASP A 62 13.61 -31.68 0.39
N ASN A 63 14.55 -30.77 0.54
CA ASN A 63 14.55 -29.48 -0.17
C ASN A 63 13.37 -28.54 0.18
N GLN A 64 12.67 -28.79 1.30
CA GLN A 64 11.58 -27.98 1.82
C GLN A 64 11.97 -27.35 3.14
N LEU A 65 11.52 -26.13 3.37
CA LEU A 65 11.65 -25.44 4.66
C LEU A 65 10.60 -26.00 5.61
N VAL A 66 11.05 -26.55 6.73
CA VAL A 66 10.20 -27.14 7.78
C VAL A 66 10.48 -26.50 9.14
N VAL A 67 9.53 -26.60 10.05
CA VAL A 67 9.68 -26.15 11.45
C VAL A 67 9.68 -27.36 12.35
N GLU A 68 10.62 -27.43 13.30
CA GLU A 68 10.60 -28.45 14.33
C GLU A 68 9.30 -28.38 15.16
N GLU A 69 8.80 -29.54 15.63
CA GLU A 69 7.59 -29.64 16.45
C GLU A 69 7.60 -28.71 17.67
N LYS A 70 8.77 -28.57 18.34
CA LYS A 70 8.91 -27.63 19.47
C LYS A 70 8.75 -26.16 19.08
N GLY A 71 8.77 -25.83 17.80
CA GLY A 71 8.50 -24.49 17.25
C GLY A 71 7.03 -24.20 17.01
N LEU A 72 6.14 -25.19 17.13
CA LEU A 72 4.72 -25.07 16.76
C LEU A 72 4.03 -23.88 17.43
N LEU A 73 4.17 -23.73 18.75
CA LEU A 73 3.57 -22.61 19.50
C LEU A 73 4.10 -21.24 19.05
N SER A 74 5.35 -21.18 18.59
CA SER A 74 5.93 -19.92 18.06
C SER A 74 5.34 -19.58 16.69
N VAL A 75 5.05 -20.58 15.87
CA VAL A 75 4.36 -20.41 14.59
C VAL A 75 2.89 -20.00 14.80
N GLU A 76 2.19 -20.63 15.74
CA GLU A 76 0.84 -20.22 16.11
C GLU A 76 0.79 -18.77 16.58
N ASN A 77 1.70 -18.38 17.47
CA ASN A 77 1.81 -16.99 17.92
C ASN A 77 2.07 -16.03 16.75
N PHE A 78 2.95 -16.40 15.83
CA PHE A 78 3.21 -15.61 14.61
C PHE A 78 1.93 -15.41 13.77
N LEU A 79 1.15 -16.45 13.55
CA LEU A 79 -0.10 -16.36 12.78
C LEU A 79 -1.15 -15.49 13.48
N VAL A 80 -1.25 -15.60 14.81
CA VAL A 80 -2.15 -14.76 15.61
C VAL A 80 -1.69 -13.31 15.59
N ALA A 81 -0.40 -13.05 15.84
CA ALA A 81 0.18 -11.71 15.79
C ALA A 81 -0.05 -11.04 14.43
N ARG A 82 0.21 -11.76 13.34
CA ARG A 82 -0.05 -11.28 11.98
C ARG A 82 -1.52 -10.88 11.81
N ARG A 83 -2.46 -11.72 12.23
CA ARG A 83 -3.89 -11.42 12.17
C ARG A 83 -4.24 -10.14 12.94
N LEU A 84 -3.73 -10.01 14.16
CA LEU A 84 -4.00 -8.84 15.01
C LEU A 84 -3.41 -7.56 14.43
N MET A 85 -2.19 -7.62 13.88
CA MET A 85 -1.57 -6.47 13.19
C MET A 85 -2.38 -6.04 11.97
N TYR A 86 -2.93 -6.99 11.19
CA TYR A 86 -3.84 -6.65 10.09
C TYR A 86 -5.06 -5.86 10.58
N TRP A 87 -5.64 -6.24 11.69
CA TRP A 87 -6.82 -5.58 12.24
C TRP A 87 -6.52 -4.23 12.89
N GLN A 88 -5.44 -4.16 13.64
CA GLN A 88 -5.13 -2.98 14.46
C GLN A 88 -4.33 -1.93 13.69
N VAL A 89 -3.57 -2.33 12.68
CA VAL A 89 -2.65 -1.45 11.96
C VAL A 89 -3.01 -1.34 10.48
N TYR A 90 -2.86 -2.44 9.71
CA TYR A 90 -2.92 -2.37 8.24
C TYR A 90 -4.33 -2.10 7.72
N LEU A 91 -5.36 -2.71 8.31
CA LEU A 91 -6.77 -2.49 7.96
C LEU A 91 -7.47 -1.54 8.92
N HIS A 92 -6.71 -0.79 9.73
CA HIS A 92 -7.34 0.21 10.58
C HIS A 92 -8.02 1.27 9.72
N LYS A 93 -9.24 1.65 10.09
CA LYS A 93 -10.07 2.60 9.32
C LYS A 93 -9.36 3.92 8.96
N THR A 94 -8.46 4.40 9.83
CA THR A 94 -7.66 5.60 9.59
C THR A 94 -6.62 5.38 8.49
N SER A 95 -5.95 4.22 8.46
CA SER A 95 -4.99 3.86 7.42
C SER A 95 -5.67 3.74 6.06
N ILE A 96 -6.79 3.00 6.01
CA ILE A 96 -7.61 2.87 4.79
C ILE A 96 -8.11 4.25 4.31
N CYS A 97 -8.50 5.13 5.25
CA CYS A 97 -8.95 6.48 4.89
C CYS A 97 -7.84 7.29 4.22
N SER A 98 -6.64 7.31 4.82
CA SER A 98 -5.52 8.07 4.27
C SER A 98 -5.09 7.55 2.91
N GLU A 99 -5.01 6.25 2.74
CA GLU A 99 -4.72 5.60 1.46
C GLU A 99 -5.77 5.97 0.39
N THR A 100 -7.05 5.84 0.73
CA THR A 100 -8.15 6.22 -0.17
C THR A 100 -8.10 7.69 -0.54
N MET A 101 -7.75 8.58 0.40
CA MET A 101 -7.60 10.01 0.11
C MET A 101 -6.47 10.28 -0.88
N VAL A 102 -5.32 9.60 -0.76
CA VAL A 102 -4.21 9.71 -1.74
C VAL A 102 -4.67 9.23 -3.11
N LEU A 103 -5.37 8.10 -3.19
CA LEU A 103 -5.94 7.63 -4.46
C LEU A 103 -6.89 8.65 -5.08
N LYS A 104 -7.77 9.27 -4.28
CA LYS A 104 -8.69 10.31 -4.76
C LYS A 104 -7.98 11.59 -5.21
N ILE A 105 -6.88 11.97 -4.59
CA ILE A 105 -6.01 13.05 -5.05
C ILE A 105 -5.48 12.72 -6.45
N PHE A 106 -4.96 11.52 -6.65
CA PHE A 106 -4.41 11.09 -7.94
C PHE A 106 -5.48 10.97 -9.03
N GLU A 107 -6.66 10.45 -8.70
CA GLU A 107 -7.80 10.44 -9.61
C GLU A 107 -8.18 11.88 -10.04
N ARG A 108 -8.22 12.82 -9.07
CA ARG A 108 -8.53 14.22 -9.39
C ARG A 108 -7.48 14.85 -10.30
N VAL A 109 -6.19 14.60 -10.06
CA VAL A 109 -5.12 15.09 -10.94
C VAL A 109 -5.32 14.55 -12.37
N LYS A 110 -5.60 13.25 -12.52
CA LYS A 110 -5.89 12.67 -13.85
C LYS A 110 -7.08 13.32 -14.53
N ASP A 111 -8.13 13.63 -13.78
CA ASP A 111 -9.31 14.29 -14.36
C ASP A 111 -9.03 15.73 -14.78
N LEU A 112 -8.22 16.47 -14.03
CA LEU A 112 -7.78 17.83 -14.40
C LEU A 112 -6.93 17.83 -15.67
N LEU A 113 -5.99 16.88 -15.79
CA LEU A 113 -5.17 16.72 -16.98
C LEU A 113 -6.01 16.40 -18.22
N LYS A 114 -7.03 15.54 -18.10
CA LYS A 114 -8.00 15.27 -19.20
C LYS A 114 -8.78 16.52 -19.63
N GLN A 115 -8.98 17.46 -18.72
CA GLN A 115 -9.62 18.74 -19.00
C GLN A 115 -8.64 19.82 -19.50
N ASN A 116 -7.37 19.45 -19.76
CA ASN A 116 -6.27 20.34 -20.11
C ASN A 116 -6.01 21.43 -19.05
N ILE A 117 -6.30 21.15 -17.79
CA ILE A 117 -5.96 22.01 -16.66
C ILE A 117 -4.55 21.64 -16.18
N TYR A 118 -3.69 22.66 -16.13
CA TYR A 118 -2.31 22.43 -15.69
C TYR A 118 -2.24 22.05 -14.22
N VAL A 119 -1.48 20.99 -13.93
CA VAL A 119 -1.13 20.55 -12.57
C VAL A 119 0.40 20.38 -12.55
N ASP A 120 1.05 21.00 -11.60
CA ASP A 120 2.49 20.82 -11.38
C ASP A 120 2.76 19.43 -10.79
N ILE A 121 3.44 18.58 -11.56
CA ILE A 121 3.72 17.18 -11.19
C ILE A 121 5.23 16.94 -11.31
N PRO A 122 5.87 16.33 -10.28
CA PRO A 122 7.27 15.94 -10.36
C PRO A 122 7.58 15.14 -11.62
N LYS A 123 8.74 15.41 -12.23
CA LYS A 123 9.11 14.89 -13.55
C LYS A 123 8.94 13.37 -13.68
N HIS A 124 9.44 12.61 -12.71
CA HIS A 124 9.37 11.15 -12.74
C HIS A 124 7.96 10.63 -12.56
N LEU A 125 7.15 11.32 -11.75
CA LEU A 125 5.75 10.98 -11.51
C LEU A 125 4.85 11.35 -12.70
N ALA A 126 5.12 12.45 -13.41
CA ALA A 126 4.31 12.96 -14.52
C ALA A 126 4.11 11.92 -15.64
N VAL A 127 5.09 11.07 -15.89
CA VAL A 127 5.01 10.01 -16.91
C VAL A 127 3.81 9.07 -16.65
N PHE A 128 3.52 8.78 -15.37
CA PHE A 128 2.45 7.87 -14.96
C PHE A 128 1.07 8.53 -14.91
N PHE A 129 1.01 9.85 -14.98
CA PHE A 129 -0.25 10.59 -15.10
C PHE A 129 -0.66 10.86 -16.54
N ASN A 130 0.30 11.03 -17.43
CA ASN A 130 0.05 11.49 -18.82
C ASN A 130 -0.49 10.38 -19.73
N ARG A 131 -0.27 9.11 -19.39
CA ARG A 131 -0.77 7.97 -20.18
C ARG A 131 -1.00 6.73 -19.30
N ASN A 132 -1.80 5.81 -19.81
CA ASN A 132 -1.87 4.48 -19.23
C ASN A 132 -0.63 3.69 -19.68
N ILE A 133 0.02 3.05 -18.71
CA ILE A 133 1.25 2.29 -18.90
C ILE A 133 0.95 0.81 -18.67
N SER A 134 1.34 -0.01 -19.63
CA SER A 134 1.24 -1.47 -19.58
C SER A 134 2.57 -2.10 -19.15
N LYS A 135 2.56 -3.40 -18.89
CA LYS A 135 3.78 -4.15 -18.58
C LYS A 135 4.73 -4.22 -19.77
N GLU A 136 4.19 -4.27 -20.98
CA GLU A 136 4.94 -4.29 -22.24
C GLU A 136 5.70 -2.98 -22.44
N ASP A 137 5.13 -1.84 -22.04
CA ASP A 137 5.79 -0.53 -22.13
C ASP A 137 7.11 -0.51 -21.35
N PHE A 138 7.15 -1.13 -20.16
CA PHE A 138 8.37 -1.25 -19.36
C PHE A 138 9.46 -2.10 -20.04
N GLN A 139 9.08 -3.04 -20.90
CA GLN A 139 10.03 -3.86 -21.63
C GLN A 139 10.64 -3.13 -22.83
N ASN A 140 9.87 -2.22 -23.42
CA ASN A 140 10.24 -1.51 -24.65
C ASN A 140 10.86 -0.14 -24.39
N GLU A 141 10.62 0.47 -23.22
CA GLU A 141 11.05 1.83 -22.90
C GLU A 141 11.93 1.87 -21.64
N ASN A 142 13.26 1.82 -21.83
CA ASN A 142 14.22 1.90 -20.71
C ASN A 142 14.03 3.16 -19.83
N MET A 143 13.65 4.29 -20.41
CA MET A 143 13.39 5.52 -19.67
C MET A 143 12.21 5.40 -18.72
N LEU A 144 11.20 4.58 -19.07
CA LEU A 144 10.05 4.33 -18.21
C LEU A 144 10.45 3.59 -16.94
N LEU A 145 11.28 2.56 -17.09
CA LEU A 145 11.83 1.81 -15.96
C LEU A 145 12.69 2.73 -15.06
N GLN A 146 13.53 3.57 -15.65
CA GLN A 146 14.33 4.54 -14.89
C GLN A 146 13.48 5.53 -14.12
N ASN A 147 12.41 6.07 -14.73
CA ASN A 147 11.47 6.95 -14.02
C ASN A 147 10.80 6.23 -12.86
N PHE A 148 10.38 4.97 -13.05
CA PHE A 148 9.74 4.17 -12.00
C PHE A 148 10.69 3.91 -10.83
N VAL A 149 11.92 3.49 -11.09
CA VAL A 149 12.92 3.19 -10.05
C VAL A 149 13.39 4.46 -9.32
N SER A 150 13.25 5.63 -9.95
CA SER A 150 13.61 6.91 -9.36
C SER A 150 12.51 7.52 -8.48
N LEU A 151 11.28 6.97 -8.52
CA LEU A 151 10.18 7.43 -7.68
C LEU A 151 10.34 6.95 -6.25
N ASP A 152 10.11 7.86 -5.32
CA ASP A 152 10.01 7.56 -3.89
C ASP A 152 8.87 8.35 -3.21
N ASP A 153 8.73 8.16 -1.90
CA ASP A 153 7.70 8.84 -1.11
C ASP A 153 7.86 10.36 -1.11
N VAL A 154 9.09 10.85 -1.32
CA VAL A 154 9.37 12.30 -1.35
C VAL A 154 8.69 12.96 -2.54
N ASP A 155 8.72 12.32 -3.72
CA ASP A 155 8.03 12.83 -4.92
C ASP A 155 6.53 12.95 -4.68
N ILE A 156 5.93 11.95 -4.04
CA ILE A 156 4.51 11.91 -3.74
C ILE A 156 4.14 13.02 -2.74
N TRP A 157 4.87 13.12 -1.63
CA TRP A 157 4.60 14.12 -0.61
C TRP A 157 4.89 15.55 -1.09
N TYR A 158 5.92 15.74 -1.91
CA TYR A 158 6.20 17.02 -2.54
C TYR A 158 5.02 17.47 -3.42
N ALA A 159 4.53 16.57 -4.28
CA ALA A 159 3.40 16.83 -5.13
C ALA A 159 2.14 17.21 -4.33
N ILE A 160 1.78 16.41 -3.33
CA ILE A 160 0.61 16.66 -2.46
C ILE A 160 0.74 18.02 -1.77
N LYS A 161 1.92 18.37 -1.24
CA LYS A 161 2.15 19.66 -0.60
C LYS A 161 2.00 20.84 -1.56
N ASN A 162 2.48 20.72 -2.79
CA ASN A 162 2.30 21.75 -3.82
C ASN A 162 0.84 21.94 -4.19
N TRP A 163 0.09 20.85 -4.31
CA TRP A 163 -1.32 20.88 -4.72
C TRP A 163 -2.25 21.48 -3.68
N GLN A 164 -1.81 21.71 -2.43
CA GLN A 164 -2.61 22.42 -1.42
C GLN A 164 -3.05 23.83 -1.85
N ASN A 165 -2.26 24.46 -2.73
CA ASN A 165 -2.52 25.81 -3.23
C ASN A 165 -3.03 25.81 -4.68
N HIS A 166 -3.46 24.67 -5.20
CA HIS A 166 -3.99 24.57 -6.55
C HIS A 166 -5.34 25.29 -6.66
N ASN A 167 -5.65 25.86 -7.84
CA ASN A 167 -6.90 26.59 -8.09
C ASN A 167 -8.15 25.69 -8.05
N ASP A 168 -7.98 24.39 -8.32
CA ASP A 168 -9.05 23.41 -8.14
C ASP A 168 -9.32 23.13 -6.67
N THR A 169 -10.51 23.47 -6.22
CA THR A 169 -10.90 23.39 -4.80
C THR A 169 -10.89 21.94 -4.27
N VAL A 170 -11.22 20.96 -5.10
CA VAL A 170 -11.24 19.55 -4.68
C VAL A 170 -9.83 19.06 -4.46
N LEU A 171 -8.92 19.29 -5.41
CA LEU A 171 -7.52 18.91 -5.28
C LEU A 171 -6.86 19.61 -4.07
N ALA A 172 -7.07 20.92 -3.94
CA ALA A 172 -6.50 21.70 -2.84
C ALA A 172 -6.98 21.20 -1.47
N ASN A 173 -8.30 21.00 -1.29
CA ASN A 173 -8.85 20.54 -0.02
C ASN A 173 -8.41 19.11 0.35
N LEU A 174 -8.41 18.17 -0.59
CA LEU A 174 -7.93 16.82 -0.33
C LEU A 174 -6.46 16.84 0.10
N SER A 175 -5.64 17.62 -0.60
CA SER A 175 -4.20 17.77 -0.30
C SER A 175 -3.95 18.44 1.05
N GLN A 176 -4.71 19.47 1.41
CA GLN A 176 -4.65 20.10 2.72
C GLN A 176 -5.08 19.15 3.83
N ASN A 177 -6.18 18.44 3.62
CA ASN A 177 -6.72 17.52 4.62
C ASN A 177 -5.76 16.38 4.95
N ILE A 178 -5.14 15.75 3.95
CA ILE A 178 -4.19 14.67 4.22
C ILE A 178 -2.91 15.18 4.87
N THR A 179 -2.41 16.34 4.43
CA THR A 179 -1.19 16.94 4.99
C THR A 179 -1.38 17.36 6.45
N ASN A 180 -2.56 17.90 6.79
CA ASN A 180 -2.93 18.34 8.14
C ASN A 180 -3.54 17.22 9.00
N ARG A 181 -3.59 15.98 8.49
CA ARG A 181 -4.20 14.81 9.16
C ARG A 181 -5.69 15.00 9.51
N ASN A 182 -6.41 15.82 8.74
CA ASN A 182 -7.85 15.99 8.81
C ASN A 182 -8.55 14.93 7.96
N LEU A 183 -8.45 13.68 8.39
CA LEU A 183 -8.97 12.55 7.62
C LEU A 183 -10.50 12.45 7.71
N PHE A 184 -11.11 11.95 6.65
CA PHE A 184 -12.54 11.69 6.63
C PHE A 184 -12.93 10.54 7.56
N LYS A 185 -14.18 10.56 8.04
CA LYS A 185 -14.72 9.44 8.82
C LYS A 185 -15.16 8.32 7.88
N ILE A 186 -14.62 7.13 8.07
CA ILE A 186 -15.05 5.91 7.38
C ILE A 186 -16.03 5.14 8.25
N LYS A 187 -17.13 4.69 7.65
CA LYS A 187 -17.98 3.63 8.18
C LYS A 187 -17.66 2.35 7.42
N LEU A 188 -17.23 1.33 8.13
CA LEU A 188 -17.08 -0.02 7.60
C LEU A 188 -18.31 -0.81 8.07
N GLU A 189 -19.21 -1.13 7.15
CA GLU A 189 -20.41 -1.92 7.42
C GLU A 189 -20.39 -3.18 6.56
N VAL A 190 -20.64 -4.33 7.19
CA VAL A 190 -20.72 -5.61 6.50
C VAL A 190 -22.13 -5.75 5.89
N GLY A 191 -22.20 -5.98 4.58
CA GLY A 191 -23.47 -6.31 3.90
C GLY A 191 -24.31 -5.11 3.48
N LEU A 192 -23.75 -3.89 3.41
CA LEU A 192 -24.45 -2.75 2.81
C LEU A 192 -24.72 -3.03 1.32
N LYS A 193 -26.01 -3.07 0.97
CA LYS A 193 -26.43 -2.89 -0.41
C LYS A 193 -26.15 -1.43 -0.77
N THR A 194 -25.31 -1.19 -1.77
CA THR A 194 -25.00 0.15 -2.30
C THR A 194 -26.22 0.84 -2.92
N GLU A 195 -27.25 0.09 -3.25
CA GLU A 195 -28.52 0.63 -3.76
C GLU A 195 -29.17 1.58 -2.76
N GLY A 196 -29.24 2.83 -3.12
CA GLY A 196 -29.81 3.92 -2.32
C GLY A 196 -28.80 4.70 -1.46
N LEU A 197 -27.59 4.22 -1.23
CA LEU A 197 -26.57 4.93 -0.44
C LEU A 197 -26.09 6.19 -1.17
N GLU A 198 -25.84 6.09 -2.48
CA GLU A 198 -25.44 7.21 -3.32
C GLU A 198 -26.53 8.31 -3.36
N ALA A 199 -27.79 7.91 -3.50
CA ALA A 199 -28.91 8.83 -3.48
C ALA A 199 -29.04 9.57 -2.12
N ASN A 200 -28.86 8.85 -1.01
CA ASN A 200 -28.86 9.44 0.34
C ASN A 200 -27.66 10.38 0.56
N ILE A 201 -26.48 10.03 0.03
CA ILE A 201 -25.29 10.88 0.09
C ILE A 201 -25.54 12.16 -0.72
N LEU A 202 -26.03 12.08 -1.94
CA LEU A 202 -26.32 13.21 -2.80
C LEU A 202 -27.37 14.14 -2.17
N GLN A 203 -28.46 13.60 -1.62
CA GLN A 203 -29.45 14.39 -0.87
C GLN A 203 -28.83 15.13 0.31
N ASN A 204 -27.93 14.49 1.07
CA ASN A 204 -27.22 15.12 2.18
C ASN A 204 -26.27 16.23 1.71
N PHE A 205 -25.63 16.08 0.55
CA PHE A 205 -24.78 17.11 -0.06
C PHE A 205 -25.62 18.33 -0.49
N GLU A 206 -26.78 18.10 -1.12
CA GLU A 206 -27.69 19.16 -1.53
C GLU A 206 -28.27 19.90 -0.32
N ALA A 207 -28.71 19.16 0.71
CA ALA A 207 -29.23 19.74 1.96
C ALA A 207 -28.20 20.61 2.69
N LYS A 208 -26.90 20.26 2.61
CA LYS A 208 -25.80 21.02 3.22
C LYS A 208 -25.23 22.10 2.31
N LYS A 209 -25.79 22.33 1.12
CA LYS A 209 -25.28 23.28 0.11
C LYS A 209 -23.81 23.06 -0.25
N ILE A 210 -23.37 21.81 -0.27
CA ILE A 210 -21.98 21.46 -0.61
C ILE A 210 -21.80 21.63 -2.14
N PRO A 211 -20.74 22.31 -2.59
CA PRO A 211 -20.53 22.56 -4.02
C PRO A 211 -20.53 21.26 -4.84
N LYS A 212 -21.12 21.30 -6.04
CA LYS A 212 -21.17 20.14 -6.96
C LYS A 212 -19.80 19.56 -7.29
N SER A 213 -18.73 20.35 -7.20
CA SER A 213 -17.34 19.91 -7.38
C SER A 213 -16.90 18.83 -6.37
N PHE A 214 -17.59 18.71 -5.23
CA PHE A 214 -17.33 17.68 -4.20
C PHE A 214 -18.26 16.47 -4.27
N GLN A 215 -19.17 16.44 -5.26
CA GLN A 215 -20.19 15.38 -5.40
C GLN A 215 -19.76 14.24 -6.36
N LYS A 216 -18.52 14.26 -6.86
CA LYS A 216 -17.98 13.24 -7.76
C LYS A 216 -16.99 12.33 -7.05
#